data_0396b6e0f6280947001302f6d2e08222
#
_entry.id   0396b6e0f6280947001302f6d2e08222
#
_cell.length_a   1.000
_cell.length_b   1.000
_cell.length_c   1.000
_cell.angle_alpha   90.00
_cell.angle_beta   90.00
_cell.angle_gamma   90.00
#
_symmetry.space_group_name_H-M   'P 1'
#
loop_
_entity.id
_entity.type
_entity.pdbx_description
1 polymer ?
#
loop_
_entity_poly.entity_id
_entity_poly.type
_entity_poly.pdbx_seq_one_letter_code
_entity_poly.pdbx_strand_id
1 'polypeptide(L)'
;MLMSRITPFLVVLAVVLWSAHPLGGAMEERLGLEFLFALRGPIDPPGDVAVVAITRNSARALGLSEKLHEWNRQPYADVTRSLKTLGARTIVYDVFFEAERQAESDVAFQNAIAEAGNVLLFARSEQDAIGAAQLEKLEQPLAQLRQAALGTAPLVLPKVPARVSRFFVRHPSFYGIPTLHGLAWLLQQDDKDKAMQALMDLPVSLPLNLYGPPRAIRTLEFSDLIAQPDVFAADINGAT
;
A
#
# COMPACT_ATOMS: atom_id res chain seq x y z
N MET A 1 5.29 -51.91 27.39
CA MET A 1 5.18 -50.65 28.18
C MET A 1 6.10 -49.54 27.74
N LEU A 2 7.27 -49.82 27.12
CA LEU A 2 8.22 -48.78 26.62
C LEU A 2 7.71 -48.05 25.37
N MET A 3 7.06 -48.74 24.45
CA MET A 3 6.53 -48.14 23.20
C MET A 3 5.43 -47.06 23.44
N SER A 4 4.60 -47.22 24.49
CA SER A 4 3.54 -46.22 24.72
C SER A 4 4.03 -44.86 25.26
N ARG A 5 5.27 -44.77 25.74
CA ARG A 5 5.90 -43.55 26.22
C ARG A 5 6.74 -42.82 25.15
N ILE A 6 7.16 -43.55 24.11
CA ILE A 6 7.98 -43.03 23.00
C ILE A 6 7.08 -42.34 21.95
N THR A 7 5.87 -42.84 21.76
CA THR A 7 4.93 -42.30 20.76
C THR A 7 4.63 -40.81 20.95
N PRO A 8 4.27 -40.29 22.16
CA PRO A 8 4.01 -38.87 22.32
C PRO A 8 5.27 -38.01 22.09
N PHE A 9 6.45 -38.50 22.45
CA PHE A 9 7.70 -37.79 22.21
C PHE A 9 8.00 -37.69 20.70
N LEU A 10 7.79 -38.77 19.93
CA LEU A 10 7.96 -38.75 18.49
C LEU A 10 6.94 -37.85 17.78
N VAL A 11 5.70 -37.78 18.27
CA VAL A 11 4.70 -36.87 17.74
C VAL A 11 5.10 -35.40 17.99
N VAL A 12 5.52 -35.07 19.22
CA VAL A 12 5.99 -33.71 19.54
C VAL A 12 7.22 -33.34 18.70
N LEU A 13 8.18 -34.25 18.57
CA LEU A 13 9.37 -34.04 17.75
C LEU A 13 8.99 -33.84 16.27
N ALA A 14 8.07 -34.64 15.72
CA ALA A 14 7.59 -34.48 14.36
C ALA A 14 6.87 -33.14 14.13
N VAL A 15 6.07 -32.67 15.09
CA VAL A 15 5.39 -31.37 15.03
C VAL A 15 6.42 -30.23 15.09
N VAL A 16 7.44 -30.32 15.97
CA VAL A 16 8.51 -29.32 16.06
C VAL A 16 9.33 -29.26 14.78
N LEU A 17 9.71 -30.42 14.23
CA LEU A 17 10.45 -30.49 12.96
C LEU A 17 9.62 -29.98 11.78
N TRP A 18 8.30 -30.24 11.78
CA TRP A 18 7.38 -29.72 10.77
C TRP A 18 7.25 -28.19 10.88
N SER A 19 7.07 -27.63 12.08
CA SER A 19 6.98 -26.18 12.29
C SER A 19 8.29 -25.46 11.93
N ALA A 20 9.44 -26.11 12.13
CA ALA A 20 10.75 -25.57 11.76
C ALA A 20 11.04 -25.68 10.24
N HIS A 21 10.24 -26.47 9.49
CA HIS A 21 10.43 -26.62 8.05
C HIS A 21 9.76 -25.45 7.29
N PRO A 22 10.40 -24.89 6.24
CA PRO A 22 9.83 -23.77 5.46
C PRO A 22 8.41 -24.01 4.94
N LEU A 23 8.08 -25.26 4.58
CA LEU A 23 6.71 -25.63 4.16
C LEU A 23 5.72 -25.62 5.33
N GLY A 24 6.17 -25.99 6.53
CA GLY A 24 5.35 -25.92 7.76
C GLY A 24 4.98 -24.48 8.10
N GLY A 25 5.97 -23.59 8.10
CA GLY A 25 5.77 -22.16 8.32
C GLY A 25 4.84 -21.52 7.29
N ALA A 26 4.99 -21.86 6.00
CA ALA A 26 4.12 -21.36 4.94
C ALA A 26 2.67 -21.87 5.07
N MET A 27 2.47 -23.10 5.53
CA MET A 27 1.13 -23.64 5.81
C MET A 27 0.52 -23.03 7.07
N GLU A 28 1.32 -22.79 8.09
CA GLU A 28 0.89 -22.14 9.34
C GLU A 28 0.48 -20.68 9.08
N GLU A 29 1.26 -19.91 8.33
CA GLU A 29 0.86 -18.56 7.90
C GLU A 29 -0.41 -18.58 7.04
N ARG A 30 -0.57 -19.58 6.20
CA ARG A 30 -1.65 -19.64 5.21
C ARG A 30 -2.99 -20.08 5.81
N LEU A 31 -2.98 -21.12 6.65
CA LEU A 31 -4.17 -21.70 7.25
C LEU A 31 -4.42 -21.17 8.67
N GLY A 32 -3.35 -20.96 9.44
CA GLY A 32 -3.44 -20.52 10.83
C GLY A 32 -3.92 -19.07 10.93
N LEU A 33 -3.36 -18.14 10.15
CA LEU A 33 -3.80 -16.73 10.16
C LEU A 33 -5.23 -16.59 9.65
N GLU A 34 -5.60 -17.33 8.59
CA GLU A 34 -6.97 -17.29 8.07
C GLU A 34 -7.98 -17.80 9.10
N PHE A 35 -7.67 -18.91 9.77
CA PHE A 35 -8.49 -19.44 10.85
C PHE A 35 -8.58 -18.47 12.04
N LEU A 36 -7.49 -17.88 12.45
CA LEU A 36 -7.45 -16.91 13.54
C LEU A 36 -8.26 -15.64 13.19
N PHE A 37 -8.15 -15.12 11.97
CA PHE A 37 -8.98 -14.00 11.53
C PHE A 37 -10.46 -14.37 11.45
N ALA A 38 -10.79 -15.57 10.99
CA ALA A 38 -12.18 -16.07 10.96
C ALA A 38 -12.75 -16.22 12.38
N LEU A 39 -11.94 -16.74 13.32
CA LEU A 39 -12.32 -16.90 14.73
C LEU A 39 -12.50 -15.54 15.43
N ARG A 40 -11.60 -14.59 15.17
CA ARG A 40 -11.67 -13.25 15.74
C ARG A 40 -12.87 -12.45 15.19
N GLY A 41 -13.24 -12.71 13.94
CA GLY A 41 -14.23 -11.93 13.22
C GLY A 41 -13.75 -10.55 12.79
N PRO A 42 -14.63 -9.74 12.17
CA PRO A 42 -14.33 -8.36 11.82
C PRO A 42 -14.05 -7.49 13.04
N ILE A 43 -13.14 -6.53 12.89
CA ILE A 43 -12.85 -5.49 13.87
C ILE A 43 -12.96 -4.11 13.21
N ASP A 44 -13.15 -3.08 14.01
CA ASP A 44 -13.23 -1.71 13.50
C ASP A 44 -11.91 -1.30 12.84
N PRO A 45 -11.95 -0.79 11.60
CA PRO A 45 -10.79 -0.27 10.92
C PRO A 45 -10.35 1.06 11.54
N PRO A 46 -9.08 1.51 11.30
CA PRO A 46 -8.64 2.82 11.70
C PRO A 46 -9.51 3.90 11.04
N GLY A 47 -9.95 4.89 11.83
CA GLY A 47 -10.82 5.97 11.35
C GLY A 47 -10.07 7.08 10.60
N ASP A 48 -8.73 7.02 10.59
CA ASP A 48 -7.84 8.00 9.98
C ASP A 48 -7.29 7.57 8.60
N VAL A 49 -7.86 6.51 8.03
CA VAL A 49 -7.51 6.01 6.69
C VAL A 49 -8.76 5.90 5.83
N ALA A 50 -8.73 6.53 4.65
CA ALA A 50 -9.77 6.39 3.63
C ALA A 50 -9.16 5.92 2.31
N VAL A 51 -9.82 4.98 1.65
CA VAL A 51 -9.43 4.48 0.33
C VAL A 51 -10.27 5.15 -0.74
N VAL A 52 -9.64 5.82 -1.69
CA VAL A 52 -10.30 6.35 -2.89
C VAL A 52 -10.10 5.36 -4.03
N ALA A 53 -11.15 4.63 -4.36
CA ALA A 53 -11.08 3.55 -5.33
C ALA A 53 -11.37 4.05 -6.75
N ILE A 54 -10.44 3.80 -7.68
CA ILE A 54 -10.65 3.99 -9.11
C ILE A 54 -11.26 2.69 -9.65
N THR A 55 -12.55 2.73 -9.93
CA THR A 55 -13.29 1.57 -10.39
C THR A 55 -13.79 1.74 -11.85
N ARG A 56 -14.35 0.68 -12.41
CA ARG A 56 -15.06 0.80 -13.71
C ARG A 56 -16.22 1.79 -13.65
N ASN A 57 -16.88 1.92 -12.49
CA ASN A 57 -17.95 2.88 -12.30
C ASN A 57 -17.42 4.31 -12.35
N SER A 58 -16.27 4.56 -11.71
CA SER A 58 -15.57 5.84 -11.81
C SER A 58 -15.24 6.20 -13.26
N ALA A 59 -14.71 5.25 -14.04
CA ALA A 59 -14.41 5.46 -15.45
C ALA A 59 -15.65 5.86 -16.26
N ARG A 60 -16.76 5.12 -16.08
CA ARG A 60 -18.02 5.38 -16.77
C ARG A 60 -18.64 6.71 -16.37
N ALA A 61 -18.66 7.03 -15.08
CA ALA A 61 -19.20 8.29 -14.57
C ALA A 61 -18.45 9.51 -15.11
N LEU A 62 -17.14 9.38 -15.32
CA LEU A 62 -16.28 10.44 -15.87
C LEU A 62 -16.21 10.42 -17.41
N GLY A 63 -16.86 9.47 -18.09
CA GLY A 63 -16.79 9.31 -19.55
C GLY A 63 -15.39 8.90 -20.03
N LEU A 64 -14.61 8.19 -19.20
CA LEU A 64 -13.24 7.79 -19.49
C LEU A 64 -13.15 6.30 -19.84
N SER A 65 -12.03 5.91 -20.46
CA SER A 65 -11.72 4.51 -20.74
C SER A 65 -11.63 3.68 -19.44
N GLU A 66 -12.02 2.40 -19.51
CA GLU A 66 -11.79 1.46 -18.40
C GLU A 66 -10.30 1.15 -18.19
N LYS A 67 -9.42 1.55 -19.10
CA LYS A 67 -7.98 1.38 -19.04
C LYS A 67 -7.31 2.62 -18.48
N LEU A 68 -6.82 2.56 -17.25
CA LEU A 68 -6.19 3.69 -16.56
C LEU A 68 -5.01 4.32 -17.32
N HIS A 69 -4.27 3.52 -18.09
CA HIS A 69 -3.14 4.03 -18.85
C HIS A 69 -3.55 4.90 -20.06
N GLU A 70 -4.83 4.94 -20.41
CA GLU A 70 -5.38 5.82 -21.44
C GLU A 70 -5.89 7.15 -20.85
N TRP A 71 -5.98 7.28 -19.53
CA TRP A 71 -6.47 8.49 -18.89
C TRP A 71 -5.48 9.65 -19.04
N ASN A 72 -6.00 10.84 -19.34
CA ASN A 72 -5.27 12.06 -19.08
C ASN A 72 -5.18 12.32 -17.56
N ARG A 73 -4.46 13.35 -17.15
CA ARG A 73 -4.21 13.60 -15.72
C ARG A 73 -5.17 14.58 -15.06
N GLN A 74 -6.11 15.15 -15.82
CA GLN A 74 -7.08 16.11 -15.28
C GLN A 74 -7.89 15.54 -14.11
N PRO A 75 -8.47 14.31 -14.18
CA PRO A 75 -9.21 13.74 -13.06
C PRO A 75 -8.37 13.59 -11.79
N TYR A 76 -7.09 13.27 -11.94
CA TYR A 76 -6.17 13.17 -10.78
C TYR A 76 -5.89 14.55 -10.16
N ALA A 77 -5.77 15.60 -10.99
CA ALA A 77 -5.64 16.97 -10.50
C ALA A 77 -6.88 17.40 -9.71
N ASP A 78 -8.07 17.09 -10.23
CA ASP A 78 -9.34 17.47 -9.60
C ASP A 78 -9.53 16.76 -8.26
N VAL A 79 -9.29 15.43 -8.18
CA VAL A 79 -9.36 14.69 -6.92
C VAL A 79 -8.30 15.17 -5.92
N THR A 80 -7.07 15.47 -6.36
CA THR A 80 -6.03 16.01 -5.47
C THR A 80 -6.48 17.30 -4.81
N ARG A 81 -7.06 18.24 -5.58
CA ARG A 81 -7.58 19.50 -5.04
C ARG A 81 -8.77 19.27 -4.10
N SER A 82 -9.69 18.37 -4.47
CA SER A 82 -10.81 18.00 -3.59
C SER A 82 -10.30 17.45 -2.25
N LEU A 83 -9.39 16.47 -2.27
CA LEU A 83 -8.81 15.88 -1.06
C LEU A 83 -8.09 16.93 -0.20
N LYS A 84 -7.34 17.84 -0.83
CA LYS A 84 -6.68 18.93 -0.12
C LYS A 84 -7.69 19.86 0.54
N THR A 85 -8.73 20.26 -0.18
CA THR A 85 -9.79 21.15 0.34
C THR A 85 -10.54 20.50 1.49
N LEU A 86 -10.77 19.20 1.44
CA LEU A 86 -11.43 18.42 2.48
C LEU A 86 -10.52 18.13 3.70
N GLY A 87 -9.26 18.55 3.66
CA GLY A 87 -8.35 18.44 4.80
C GLY A 87 -7.65 17.10 4.94
N ALA A 88 -7.46 16.36 3.83
CA ALA A 88 -6.62 15.16 3.85
C ALA A 88 -5.22 15.48 4.38
N ARG A 89 -4.76 14.69 5.36
CA ARG A 89 -3.44 14.89 5.99
C ARG A 89 -2.32 14.47 5.06
N THR A 90 -2.49 13.36 4.37
CA THR A 90 -1.55 12.82 3.39
C THR A 90 -2.35 12.19 2.25
N ILE A 91 -1.94 12.44 1.01
CA ILE A 91 -2.54 11.84 -0.18
C ILE A 91 -1.51 10.88 -0.78
N VAL A 92 -1.87 9.61 -0.87
CA VAL A 92 -0.97 8.55 -1.36
C VAL A 92 -1.54 7.97 -2.64
N TYR A 93 -0.78 8.08 -3.73
CA TYR A 93 -1.15 7.48 -5.00
C TYR A 93 -0.49 6.10 -5.19
N ASP A 94 -1.30 5.05 -5.21
CA ASP A 94 -0.92 3.70 -5.67
C ASP A 94 -1.18 3.57 -7.18
N VAL A 95 -0.68 4.56 -7.92
CA VAL A 95 -0.74 4.62 -9.39
C VAL A 95 0.64 5.03 -9.90
N PHE A 96 1.20 4.26 -10.83
CA PHE A 96 2.48 4.59 -11.43
C PHE A 96 2.31 5.55 -12.60
N PHE A 97 2.81 6.76 -12.43
CA PHE A 97 2.77 7.82 -13.43
C PHE A 97 4.05 7.82 -14.25
N GLU A 98 4.17 6.88 -15.16
CA GLU A 98 5.40 6.58 -15.90
C GLU A 98 5.76 7.64 -16.96
N ALA A 99 4.80 8.00 -17.81
CA ALA A 99 5.04 8.79 -19.02
C ALA A 99 4.11 10.01 -19.10
N GLU A 100 4.51 10.98 -19.88
CA GLU A 100 3.66 12.10 -20.28
C GLU A 100 2.39 11.59 -21.00
N ARG A 101 1.29 12.31 -20.85
CA ARG A 101 0.02 12.01 -21.49
C ARG A 101 -0.40 13.18 -22.38
N GLN A 102 -0.96 14.19 -21.78
CA GLN A 102 -1.42 15.40 -22.43
C GLN A 102 -0.86 16.59 -21.65
N ALA A 103 -0.05 17.43 -22.30
CA ALA A 103 0.75 18.47 -21.65
C ALA A 103 -0.06 19.34 -20.66
N GLU A 104 -1.25 19.79 -21.09
CA GLU A 104 -2.10 20.63 -20.24
C GLU A 104 -2.54 19.90 -18.96
N SER A 105 -2.98 18.63 -19.08
CA SER A 105 -3.42 17.84 -17.94
C SER A 105 -2.25 17.39 -17.06
N ASP A 106 -1.07 17.18 -17.63
CA ASP A 106 0.16 16.88 -16.87
C ASP A 106 0.56 18.06 -16.01
N VAL A 107 0.54 19.27 -16.57
CA VAL A 107 0.78 20.52 -15.82
C VAL A 107 -0.31 20.78 -14.79
N ALA A 108 -1.57 20.53 -15.10
CA ALA A 108 -2.67 20.68 -14.13
C ALA A 108 -2.49 19.76 -12.92
N PHE A 109 -2.06 18.52 -13.13
CA PHE A 109 -1.81 17.58 -12.04
C PHE A 109 -0.54 17.91 -11.26
N GLN A 110 0.54 18.31 -11.94
CA GLN A 110 1.76 18.82 -11.29
C GLN A 110 1.43 19.98 -10.34
N ASN A 111 0.65 20.96 -10.81
CA ASN A 111 0.24 22.10 -9.99
C ASN A 111 -0.61 21.67 -8.80
N ALA A 112 -1.58 20.77 -9.00
CA ALA A 112 -2.42 20.26 -7.92
C ALA A 112 -1.59 19.53 -6.84
N ILE A 113 -0.57 18.75 -7.23
CA ILE A 113 0.36 18.11 -6.30
C ILE A 113 1.16 19.17 -5.50
N ALA A 114 1.70 20.19 -6.17
CA ALA A 114 2.47 21.25 -5.54
C ALA A 114 1.61 22.08 -4.58
N GLU A 115 0.38 22.45 -4.98
CA GLU A 115 -0.60 23.18 -4.18
C GLU A 115 -1.03 22.38 -2.94
N ALA A 116 -1.21 21.07 -3.09
CA ALA A 116 -1.56 20.18 -1.99
C ALA A 116 -0.41 20.07 -0.97
N GLY A 117 0.83 19.93 -1.42
CA GLY A 117 2.03 19.88 -0.59
C GLY A 117 2.17 18.64 0.30
N ASN A 118 1.25 17.69 0.21
CA ASN A 118 1.16 16.49 1.05
C ASN A 118 0.94 15.20 0.25
N VAL A 119 1.35 15.19 -1.02
CA VAL A 119 1.16 14.07 -1.94
C VAL A 119 2.39 13.18 -1.98
N LEU A 120 2.18 11.88 -1.84
CA LEU A 120 3.18 10.83 -2.06
C LEU A 120 2.86 10.06 -3.33
N LEU A 121 3.90 9.78 -4.13
CA LEU A 121 3.77 9.04 -5.37
C LEU A 121 4.46 7.67 -5.29
N PHE A 122 3.89 6.72 -5.98
CA PHE A 122 4.43 5.38 -6.11
C PHE A 122 5.65 5.33 -7.04
N ALA A 123 6.73 4.70 -6.57
CA ALA A 123 7.89 4.29 -7.37
C ALA A 123 7.81 2.77 -7.59
N ARG A 124 7.95 2.31 -8.83
CA ARG A 124 7.83 0.89 -9.19
C ARG A 124 9.16 0.18 -8.97
N SER A 125 9.13 -0.98 -8.30
CA SER A 125 10.28 -1.90 -8.28
C SER A 125 10.18 -2.85 -9.48
N GLU A 126 11.18 -2.83 -10.34
CA GLU A 126 11.28 -3.68 -11.51
C GLU A 126 12.48 -4.61 -11.38
N GLN A 127 12.31 -5.86 -11.78
CA GLN A 127 13.38 -6.85 -11.81
C GLN A 127 13.83 -7.07 -13.24
N ASP A 128 15.03 -6.61 -13.56
CA ASP A 128 15.68 -6.86 -14.84
C ASP A 128 16.54 -8.11 -14.75
N ALA A 129 16.39 -9.01 -15.73
CA ALA A 129 17.26 -10.16 -15.90
C ALA A 129 18.40 -9.80 -16.84
N ILE A 130 19.61 -9.64 -16.29
CA ILE A 130 20.84 -9.48 -17.10
C ILE A 130 21.65 -10.76 -17.00
N GLY A 131 21.48 -11.65 -17.97
CA GLY A 131 22.08 -12.98 -17.94
C GLY A 131 21.55 -13.83 -16.78
N ALA A 132 22.42 -14.33 -15.92
CA ALA A 132 22.06 -15.10 -14.73
C ALA A 132 21.80 -14.22 -13.48
N ALA A 133 22.06 -12.91 -13.56
CA ALA A 133 21.86 -11.98 -12.47
C ALA A 133 20.48 -11.31 -12.58
N GLN A 134 19.78 -11.24 -11.46
CA GLN A 134 18.57 -10.41 -11.32
C GLN A 134 18.97 -9.10 -10.65
N LEU A 135 18.85 -8.00 -11.38
CA LEU A 135 19.03 -6.65 -10.86
C LEU A 135 17.67 -6.05 -10.59
N GLU A 136 17.47 -5.57 -9.39
CA GLU A 136 16.27 -4.84 -9.01
C GLU A 136 16.53 -3.34 -9.15
N LYS A 137 15.64 -2.63 -9.84
CA LYS A 137 15.72 -1.20 -10.11
C LYS A 137 14.45 -0.51 -9.62
N LEU A 138 14.62 0.67 -9.04
CA LEU A 138 13.49 1.54 -8.71
C LEU A 138 13.23 2.51 -9.85
N GLU A 139 12.13 2.32 -10.54
CA GLU A 139 11.63 3.27 -11.53
C GLU A 139 10.84 4.38 -10.84
N GLN A 140 11.26 5.61 -11.15
CA GLN A 140 10.63 6.80 -10.59
C GLN A 140 9.47 7.27 -11.48
N PRO A 141 8.43 7.88 -10.89
CA PRO A 141 7.40 8.53 -11.68
C PRO A 141 7.97 9.72 -12.47
N LEU A 142 7.19 10.23 -13.41
CA LEU A 142 7.53 11.36 -14.27
C LEU A 142 8.19 12.49 -13.49
N ALA A 143 9.33 12.98 -13.96
CA ALA A 143 10.21 13.89 -13.22
C ALA A 143 9.50 15.14 -12.69
N GLN A 144 8.64 15.75 -13.48
CA GLN A 144 7.86 16.93 -13.10
C GLN A 144 6.88 16.65 -11.95
N LEU A 145 6.21 15.50 -11.94
CA LEU A 145 5.31 15.11 -10.85
C LEU A 145 6.10 14.77 -9.58
N ARG A 146 7.22 14.08 -9.73
CA ARG A 146 8.12 13.77 -8.62
C ARG A 146 8.67 15.01 -7.93
N GLN A 147 9.03 16.03 -8.70
CA GLN A 147 9.53 17.31 -8.14
C GLN A 147 8.45 18.08 -7.38
N ALA A 148 7.20 17.96 -7.78
CA ALA A 148 6.06 18.57 -7.11
C ALA A 148 5.60 17.83 -5.85
N ALA A 149 5.86 16.52 -5.80
CA ALA A 149 5.41 15.68 -4.70
C ALA A 149 6.24 15.87 -3.42
N LEU A 150 5.61 15.62 -2.27
CA LEU A 150 6.28 15.57 -0.96
C LEU A 150 7.34 14.46 -0.91
N GLY A 151 7.12 13.36 -1.61
CA GLY A 151 8.05 12.26 -1.71
C GLY A 151 7.60 11.16 -2.64
N THR A 152 8.54 10.24 -2.93
CA THR A 152 8.28 9.02 -3.68
C THR A 152 8.85 7.83 -2.95
N ALA A 153 8.14 6.71 -2.97
CA ALA A 153 8.61 5.48 -2.37
C ALA A 153 8.06 4.25 -3.09
N PRO A 154 8.75 3.10 -3.04
CA PRO A 154 8.25 1.87 -3.62
C PRO A 154 7.12 1.28 -2.78
N LEU A 155 6.14 0.68 -3.46
CA LEU A 155 5.18 -0.23 -2.85
C LEU A 155 5.55 -1.65 -3.28
N VAL A 156 6.06 -2.43 -2.33
CA VAL A 156 6.47 -3.82 -2.57
C VAL A 156 5.64 -4.71 -1.67
N LEU A 157 5.01 -5.70 -2.26
CA LEU A 157 4.28 -6.73 -1.53
C LEU A 157 5.02 -8.07 -1.65
N PRO A 158 5.06 -8.86 -0.58
CA PRO A 158 5.63 -10.19 -0.65
C PRO A 158 4.93 -11.03 -1.72
N LYS A 159 5.70 -11.71 -2.56
CA LYS A 159 5.15 -12.68 -3.53
C LYS A 159 4.65 -13.90 -2.77
N VAL A 160 3.34 -14.04 -2.63
CA VAL A 160 2.70 -15.19 -2.00
C VAL A 160 1.74 -15.84 -2.97
N PRO A 161 1.67 -17.19 -3.05
CA PRO A 161 0.92 -17.89 -4.09
C PRO A 161 -0.59 -17.65 -4.06
N ALA A 162 -1.15 -17.25 -2.91
CA ALA A 162 -2.60 -17.18 -2.75
C ALA A 162 -3.13 -15.93 -2.04
N ARG A 163 -2.40 -15.38 -1.08
CA ARG A 163 -2.81 -14.18 -0.31
C ARG A 163 -1.62 -13.38 0.14
N VAL A 164 -1.81 -12.06 0.25
CA VAL A 164 -0.86 -11.19 0.92
C VAL A 164 -1.16 -11.26 2.42
N SER A 165 -0.26 -11.85 3.19
CA SER A 165 -0.34 -11.97 4.65
C SER A 165 0.59 -11.00 5.38
N ARG A 166 1.54 -10.42 4.66
CA ARG A 166 2.57 -9.53 5.19
C ARG A 166 2.73 -8.32 4.28
N PHE A 167 3.34 -7.27 4.81
CA PHE A 167 3.77 -6.11 4.05
C PHE A 167 5.21 -5.75 4.43
N PHE A 168 5.92 -5.11 3.52
CA PHE A 168 7.26 -4.63 3.78
C PHE A 168 7.23 -3.20 4.34
N VAL A 169 7.80 -3.00 5.50
CA VAL A 169 7.97 -1.66 6.12
C VAL A 169 9.07 -0.88 5.39
N ARG A 170 10.10 -1.59 4.96
CA ARG A 170 11.24 -1.10 4.19
C ARG A 170 11.43 -1.98 2.96
N HIS A 171 12.06 -1.44 1.94
CA HIS A 171 12.37 -2.22 0.75
C HIS A 171 13.30 -3.39 1.09
N PRO A 172 12.98 -4.63 0.70
CA PRO A 172 13.78 -5.80 1.09
C PRO A 172 15.19 -5.80 0.49
N SER A 173 15.38 -5.26 -0.72
CA SER A 173 16.66 -5.25 -1.43
C SER A 173 17.44 -3.95 -1.29
N PHE A 174 16.76 -2.82 -1.02
CA PHE A 174 17.41 -1.51 -0.88
C PHE A 174 17.38 -1.08 0.60
N TYR A 175 18.50 -1.27 1.28
CA TYR A 175 18.62 -0.93 2.69
C TYR A 175 18.30 0.54 2.96
N GLY A 176 17.51 0.79 3.99
CA GLY A 176 17.18 2.14 4.45
C GLY A 176 16.09 2.86 3.66
N ILE A 177 15.54 2.27 2.57
CA ILE A 177 14.45 2.87 1.83
C ILE A 177 13.10 2.43 2.41
N PRO A 178 12.31 3.34 3.03
CA PRO A 178 10.94 3.03 3.43
C PRO A 178 10.08 2.67 2.23
N THR A 179 9.12 1.77 2.42
CA THR A 179 8.06 1.58 1.43
C THR A 179 7.06 2.75 1.49
N LEU A 180 6.16 2.85 0.53
CA LEU A 180 5.22 3.97 0.41
C LEU A 180 4.39 4.17 1.69
N HIS A 181 3.88 3.10 2.28
CA HIS A 181 3.15 3.18 3.56
C HIS A 181 4.08 3.47 4.76
N GLY A 182 5.31 2.96 4.75
CA GLY A 182 6.32 3.32 5.76
C GLY A 182 6.69 4.81 5.70
N LEU A 183 6.83 5.36 4.49
CA LEU A 183 7.06 6.79 4.29
C LEU A 183 5.85 7.62 4.71
N ALA A 184 4.63 7.20 4.36
CA ALA A 184 3.41 7.88 4.77
C ALA A 184 3.29 7.95 6.31
N TRP A 185 3.56 6.85 7.01
CA TRP A 185 3.60 6.82 8.46
C TRP A 185 4.69 7.74 9.04
N LEU A 186 5.90 7.67 8.49
CA LEU A 186 7.04 8.50 8.92
C LEU A 186 6.73 9.99 8.85
N LEU A 187 6.11 10.44 7.75
CA LEU A 187 5.82 11.85 7.53
C LEU A 187 4.74 12.41 8.45
N GLN A 188 3.95 11.56 9.08
CA GLN A 188 2.93 11.96 10.07
C GLN A 188 3.49 12.13 11.49
N GLN A 189 4.73 11.68 11.73
CA GLN A 189 5.33 11.77 13.06
C GLN A 189 5.93 13.18 13.27
N ASP A 190 5.89 13.67 14.51
CA ASP A 190 6.47 14.97 14.87
C ASP A 190 8.00 14.96 14.79
N ASP A 191 8.63 13.92 15.34
CA ASP A 191 10.08 13.69 15.33
C ASP A 191 10.44 12.68 14.24
N LYS A 192 10.84 13.20 13.07
CA LYS A 192 11.17 12.38 11.89
C LYS A 192 12.40 11.49 12.10
N ASP A 193 13.40 11.99 12.84
CA ASP A 193 14.64 11.24 13.05
C ASP A 193 14.40 10.06 13.98
N LYS A 194 13.69 10.28 15.08
CA LYS A 194 13.27 9.22 15.99
C LYS A 194 12.34 8.22 15.32
N ALA A 195 11.42 8.69 14.50
CA ALA A 195 10.51 7.83 13.75
C ALA A 195 11.25 7.00 12.69
N MET A 196 12.23 7.58 11.98
CA MET A 196 13.08 6.83 11.06
C MET A 196 13.87 5.75 11.80
N GLN A 197 14.45 6.06 12.96
CA GLN A 197 15.13 5.07 13.77
C GLN A 197 14.19 3.94 14.19
N ALA A 198 12.99 4.26 14.68
CA ALA A 198 11.99 3.28 15.05
C ALA A 198 11.59 2.39 13.86
N LEU A 199 11.42 2.97 12.67
CA LEU A 199 11.13 2.23 11.44
C LEU A 199 12.28 1.31 11.04
N MET A 200 13.53 1.73 11.26
CA MET A 200 14.72 0.92 10.98
C MET A 200 14.89 -0.24 11.97
N ASP A 201 14.41 -0.11 13.20
CA ASP A 201 14.45 -1.15 14.23
C ASP A 201 13.37 -2.22 14.04
N LEU A 202 12.31 -1.93 13.28
CA LEU A 202 11.29 -2.91 12.95
C LEU A 202 11.83 -4.03 12.03
N PRO A 203 11.25 -5.23 12.06
CA PRO A 203 11.48 -6.23 11.02
C PRO A 203 11.17 -5.67 9.63
N VAL A 204 11.90 -6.11 8.59
CA VAL A 204 11.70 -5.66 7.20
C VAL A 204 10.26 -5.88 6.73
N SER A 205 9.62 -6.96 7.19
CA SER A 205 8.20 -7.23 6.91
C SER A 205 7.42 -7.49 8.18
N LEU A 206 6.19 -7.02 8.21
CA LEU A 206 5.24 -7.24 9.31
C LEU A 206 4.00 -8.00 8.81
N PRO A 207 3.34 -8.78 9.67
CA PRO A 207 2.06 -9.40 9.32
C PRO A 207 0.99 -8.33 9.12
N LEU A 208 0.12 -8.55 8.13
CA LEU A 208 -1.06 -7.73 7.93
C LEU A 208 -2.10 -8.02 9.01
N ASN A 209 -2.70 -6.96 9.54
CA ASN A 209 -3.89 -7.06 10.36
C ASN A 209 -5.12 -6.84 9.46
N LEU A 210 -5.86 -7.91 9.15
CA LEU A 210 -7.06 -7.82 8.32
C LEU A 210 -8.25 -7.38 9.18
N TYR A 211 -8.88 -6.28 8.83
CA TYR A 211 -10.00 -5.70 9.60
C TYR A 211 -11.33 -6.39 9.34
N GLY A 212 -11.53 -6.96 8.14
CA GLY A 212 -12.80 -7.61 7.79
C GLY A 212 -12.88 -7.94 6.30
N PRO A 213 -14.09 -8.09 5.77
CA PRO A 213 -14.33 -8.36 4.36
C PRO A 213 -13.88 -7.17 3.48
N PRO A 214 -13.87 -7.32 2.14
CA PRO A 214 -13.61 -6.22 1.22
C PRO A 214 -14.44 -4.98 1.56
N ARG A 215 -13.81 -3.80 1.53
CA ARG A 215 -14.39 -2.49 1.90
C ARG A 215 -14.69 -2.32 3.40
N ALA A 216 -14.09 -3.14 4.28
CA ALA A 216 -14.12 -2.88 5.72
C ALA A 216 -13.49 -1.53 6.07
N ILE A 217 -12.40 -1.15 5.41
CA ILE A 217 -11.85 0.21 5.46
C ILE A 217 -12.76 1.13 4.64
N ARG A 218 -12.99 2.35 5.14
CA ARG A 218 -13.80 3.38 4.44
C ARG A 218 -13.32 3.52 3.00
N THR A 219 -14.18 3.23 2.04
CA THR A 219 -13.85 3.24 0.62
C THR A 219 -14.82 4.16 -0.13
N LEU A 220 -14.26 5.15 -0.83
CA LEU A 220 -14.98 6.16 -1.60
C LEU A 220 -14.72 5.93 -3.10
N GLU A 221 -15.68 6.24 -3.94
CA GLU A 221 -15.49 6.20 -5.39
C GLU A 221 -14.75 7.47 -5.85
N PHE A 222 -13.79 7.29 -6.74
CA PHE A 222 -12.97 8.38 -7.28
C PHE A 222 -13.82 9.45 -8.00
N SER A 223 -14.82 9.03 -8.77
CA SER A 223 -15.73 9.94 -9.47
C SER A 223 -16.57 10.81 -8.54
N ASP A 224 -16.95 10.27 -7.38
CA ASP A 224 -17.84 10.96 -6.46
C ASP A 224 -17.11 12.12 -5.76
N LEU A 225 -15.82 11.96 -5.48
CA LEU A 225 -14.96 13.03 -4.97
C LEU A 225 -14.76 14.19 -5.95
N ILE A 226 -14.92 13.94 -7.25
CA ILE A 226 -14.91 15.00 -8.27
C ILE A 226 -16.29 15.68 -8.32
N ALA A 227 -17.35 14.87 -8.32
CA ALA A 227 -18.70 15.36 -8.53
C ALA A 227 -19.29 16.07 -7.30
N GLN A 228 -19.06 15.55 -6.12
CA GLN A 228 -19.68 16.01 -4.86
C GLN A 228 -18.70 15.89 -3.67
N PRO A 229 -17.56 16.60 -3.69
CA PRO A 229 -16.52 16.44 -2.66
C PRO A 229 -17.03 16.70 -1.23
N ASP A 230 -17.87 17.69 -1.02
CA ASP A 230 -18.33 18.10 0.31
C ASP A 230 -19.09 17.02 1.09
N VAL A 231 -19.70 16.08 0.38
CA VAL A 231 -20.39 14.92 1.00
C VAL A 231 -19.43 14.07 1.82
N PHE A 232 -18.15 14.08 1.46
CA PHE A 232 -17.12 13.24 2.07
C PHE A 232 -16.21 13.99 3.07
N ALA A 233 -16.58 15.22 3.44
CA ALA A 233 -15.75 16.05 4.33
C ALA A 233 -15.42 15.34 5.65
N ALA A 234 -16.40 14.67 6.27
CA ALA A 234 -16.20 13.95 7.53
C ALA A 234 -15.31 12.71 7.38
N ASP A 235 -15.27 12.11 6.17
CA ASP A 235 -14.48 10.90 5.90
C ASP A 235 -13.02 11.23 5.58
N ILE A 236 -12.74 12.44 5.10
CA ILE A 236 -11.42 12.84 4.57
C ILE A 236 -10.67 13.74 5.55
N ASN A 237 -11.35 14.53 6.35
CA ASN A 237 -10.71 15.48 7.25
C ASN A 237 -9.74 14.78 8.22
N GLY A 238 -8.44 15.06 8.08
CA GLY A 238 -7.37 14.45 8.85
C GLY A 238 -7.00 13.02 8.43
N ALA A 239 -7.63 12.43 7.41
CA ALA A 239 -7.34 11.09 6.91
C ALA A 239 -6.09 11.05 6.00
N THR A 240 -5.60 9.83 5.82
CA THR A 240 -4.56 9.45 4.85
C THR A 240 -5.16 8.56 3.79
#